data_09b0d58743191a5bd193a3d1d8785268
#
_entry.id   09b0d58743191a5bd193a3d1d8785268
#
_cell.length_a   1.000
_cell.length_b   1.000
_cell.length_c   1.000
_cell.angle_alpha   90.00
_cell.angle_beta   90.00
_cell.angle_gamma   90.00
#
_symmetry.space_group_name_H-M   'P 1'
#
loop_
_entity.id
_entity.type
_entity.pdbx_description
1 polymer ?
#
loop_
_entity_poly.entity_id
_entity_poly.type
_entity_poly.pdbx_seq_one_letter_code
_entity_poly.pdbx_strand_id
1 'polypeptide(L)'
;GSEMCIRDRPKVAAGSDELSTSDIKYGYCTEFIVNVEKTYDMDEEQKFKGYLESIGDCVVVVSDDDIIKVHVHTNHPGLAFEKGLTYGSLSRMKIDNMREEHHERLIQNASNVAQTPETPAEAKKEEAPASNEPRKPYGFIAVSIGKGLGEIFKGIGADYLIEGGQTMNPSTEDMLNAIEKVNADVIYILPNNKNIILAAEQAKSLVEDKKIFVVPSRTVPQGIAALINFLPDLSPEENLENMTSEMGRIHTGQIT
;
A
#
# COMPACT_ATOMS: atom_id res chain seq x y z
N GLY A 1 41.99 -6.41 -8.78
CA GLY A 1 41.67 -6.45 -10.19
C GLY A 1 40.45 -7.27 -10.45
N SER A 2 39.33 -6.63 -10.67
CA SER A 2 38.32 -6.92 -11.69
C SER A 2 37.14 -5.97 -11.47
N GLU A 3 37.22 -4.82 -12.09
CA GLU A 3 36.07 -4.05 -12.54
C GLU A 3 35.45 -4.80 -13.72
N MET A 4 34.15 -5.04 -13.64
CA MET A 4 33.23 -5.32 -14.77
C MET A 4 31.87 -5.61 -14.12
N CYS A 5 30.83 -4.97 -14.46
CA CYS A 5 30.15 -4.36 -15.53
C CYS A 5 28.93 -3.64 -14.98
N ILE A 6 29.01 -2.36 -14.81
CA ILE A 6 27.83 -1.49 -14.83
C ILE A 6 27.78 -0.94 -16.25
N ARG A 7 27.06 -1.59 -17.14
CA ARG A 7 26.58 -1.01 -18.40
C ARG A 7 25.44 -1.85 -18.91
N ASP A 8 24.39 -1.12 -19.27
CA ASP A 8 23.17 -1.47 -19.99
C ASP A 8 21.90 -1.67 -19.13
N ARG A 9 21.49 -0.58 -18.46
CA ARG A 9 20.07 -0.29 -18.31
C ARG A 9 19.70 0.73 -19.38
N PRO A 10 18.70 0.46 -20.25
CA PRO A 10 18.15 1.50 -21.09
C PRO A 10 17.52 2.56 -20.20
N LYS A 11 17.88 3.83 -20.42
CA LYS A 11 17.21 4.99 -19.84
C LYS A 11 15.77 4.97 -20.35
N VAL A 12 14.83 4.67 -19.50
CA VAL A 12 13.42 4.92 -19.78
C VAL A 12 13.23 6.43 -19.63
N ALA A 13 12.94 7.08 -20.76
CA ALA A 13 12.59 8.48 -20.82
C ALA A 13 11.25 8.67 -20.11
N ALA A 14 11.13 9.74 -19.33
CA ALA A 14 9.85 10.23 -18.82
C ALA A 14 8.95 10.58 -20.01
N GLY A 15 8.00 9.71 -20.29
CA GLY A 15 6.94 9.88 -21.26
C GLY A 15 5.74 9.13 -20.72
N SER A 16 4.59 9.80 -20.67
CA SER A 16 3.28 9.26 -20.41
C SER A 16 2.98 8.12 -21.39
N ASP A 17 3.46 6.91 -21.10
CA ASP A 17 3.10 5.73 -21.87
C ASP A 17 1.81 5.15 -21.28
N GLU A 18 0.73 5.30 -22.06
CA GLU A 18 -0.43 4.42 -21.99
C GLU A 18 0.08 2.99 -22.18
N LEU A 19 0.34 2.29 -21.08
CA LEU A 19 0.64 0.86 -21.12
C LEU A 19 -0.51 0.16 -21.83
N SER A 20 -0.26 -0.40 -23.00
CA SER A 20 -1.27 -1.18 -23.68
C SER A 20 -1.49 -2.49 -22.90
N THR A 21 -2.69 -3.05 -22.95
CA THR A 21 -3.02 -4.35 -22.32
C THR A 21 -2.07 -5.48 -22.75
N SER A 22 -1.31 -5.29 -23.85
CA SER A 22 -0.27 -6.21 -24.33
C SER A 22 1.02 -6.19 -23.49
N ASP A 23 1.25 -5.16 -22.66
CA ASP A 23 2.48 -5.02 -21.89
C ASP A 23 2.39 -5.65 -20.49
N ILE A 24 1.20 -6.09 -20.06
CA ILE A 24 0.98 -6.79 -18.80
C ILE A 24 1.46 -8.24 -18.93
N LYS A 25 2.70 -8.49 -18.49
CA LYS A 25 3.33 -9.82 -18.53
C LYS A 25 2.61 -10.83 -17.65
N TYR A 26 2.24 -10.44 -16.44
CA TYR A 26 1.49 -11.23 -15.48
C TYR A 26 0.11 -10.63 -15.26
N GLY A 27 -0.94 -11.42 -15.48
CA GLY A 27 -2.31 -10.91 -15.57
C GLY A 27 -3.06 -10.77 -14.26
N TYR A 28 -2.57 -11.38 -13.18
CA TYR A 28 -3.29 -11.41 -11.90
C TYR A 28 -2.43 -10.86 -10.78
N CYS A 29 -2.95 -9.84 -10.10
CA CYS A 29 -2.48 -9.43 -8.79
C CYS A 29 -3.06 -10.39 -7.75
N THR A 30 -2.21 -11.08 -7.00
CA THR A 30 -2.60 -12.12 -6.05
C THR A 30 -2.10 -11.77 -4.68
N GLU A 31 -3.01 -11.59 -3.73
CA GLU A 31 -2.72 -11.28 -2.34
C GLU A 31 -3.35 -12.30 -1.41
N PHE A 32 -2.63 -12.70 -0.35
CA PHE A 32 -3.16 -13.56 0.70
C PHE A 32 -2.33 -13.49 1.97
N ILE A 33 -2.93 -13.96 3.06
CA ILE A 33 -2.25 -14.12 4.35
C ILE A 33 -2.15 -15.62 4.63
N VAL A 34 -0.95 -16.08 5.00
CA VAL A 34 -0.72 -17.40 5.56
C VAL A 34 -0.73 -17.27 7.08
N ASN A 35 -1.61 -17.99 7.76
CA ASN A 35 -1.54 -18.16 9.21
C ASN A 35 -0.55 -19.30 9.46
N VAL A 36 0.59 -18.98 10.05
CA VAL A 36 1.73 -19.91 10.16
C VAL A 36 1.40 -21.02 11.17
N GLU A 37 1.49 -22.27 10.74
CA GLU A 37 1.26 -23.45 11.58
C GLU A 37 2.53 -24.28 11.78
N LYS A 38 3.63 -23.87 11.14
CA LYS A 38 4.93 -24.55 11.19
C LYS A 38 6.03 -23.54 11.49
N THR A 39 7.19 -24.01 11.87
CA THR A 39 8.37 -23.14 12.00
C THR A 39 8.67 -22.45 10.68
N TYR A 40 8.70 -21.13 10.70
CA TYR A 40 8.99 -20.28 9.56
C TYR A 40 10.14 -19.35 9.95
N ASP A 41 11.29 -19.57 9.37
CA ASP A 41 12.50 -18.81 9.60
C ASP A 41 12.92 -18.03 8.35
N MET A 42 14.00 -17.26 8.44
CA MET A 42 14.50 -16.44 7.33
C MET A 42 14.88 -17.27 6.08
N ASP A 43 15.33 -18.52 6.27
CA ASP A 43 15.67 -19.41 5.17
C ASP A 43 14.40 -19.88 4.43
N GLU A 44 13.34 -20.19 5.17
CA GLU A 44 12.04 -20.54 4.57
C GLU A 44 11.39 -19.34 3.88
N GLU A 45 11.53 -18.13 4.44
CA GLU A 45 11.08 -16.90 3.79
C GLU A 45 11.77 -16.69 2.44
N GLN A 46 13.09 -16.83 2.39
CA GLN A 46 13.83 -16.70 1.13
C GLN A 46 13.44 -17.77 0.11
N LYS A 47 13.24 -19.02 0.54
CA LYS A 47 12.77 -20.10 -0.33
C LYS A 47 11.37 -19.83 -0.86
N PHE A 48 10.48 -19.32 0.00
CA PHE A 48 9.13 -18.97 -0.41
C PHE A 48 9.14 -17.82 -1.41
N LYS A 49 9.87 -16.75 -1.11
CA LYS A 49 10.05 -15.62 -2.02
C LYS A 49 10.66 -16.05 -3.36
N GLY A 50 11.74 -16.83 -3.36
CA GLY A 50 12.37 -17.34 -4.57
C GLY A 50 11.44 -18.22 -5.41
N TYR A 51 10.56 -19.02 -4.77
CA TYR A 51 9.54 -19.76 -5.49
C TYR A 51 8.53 -18.84 -6.18
N LEU A 52 8.02 -17.82 -5.47
CA LEU A 52 7.06 -16.86 -6.04
C LEU A 52 7.70 -16.05 -7.18
N GLU A 53 8.96 -15.66 -7.07
CA GLU A 53 9.73 -14.99 -8.13
C GLU A 53 9.89 -15.88 -9.38
N SER A 54 9.87 -17.20 -9.21
CA SER A 54 9.94 -18.14 -10.35
C SER A 54 8.64 -18.22 -11.16
N ILE A 55 7.50 -17.85 -10.57
CA ILE A 55 6.15 -17.93 -11.18
C ILE A 55 5.52 -16.56 -11.44
N GLY A 56 6.17 -15.46 -11.01
CA GLY A 56 5.61 -14.11 -11.10
C GLY A 56 6.66 -13.02 -10.97
N ASP A 57 6.18 -11.78 -10.86
CA ASP A 57 6.99 -10.61 -10.52
C ASP A 57 6.29 -9.76 -9.44
N CYS A 58 6.84 -8.59 -9.11
CA CYS A 58 6.34 -7.73 -8.01
C CYS A 58 6.12 -8.52 -6.71
N VAL A 59 7.02 -9.47 -6.41
CA VAL A 59 6.89 -10.36 -5.26
C VAL A 59 7.27 -9.63 -3.98
N VAL A 60 6.32 -9.55 -3.06
CA VAL A 60 6.55 -9.05 -1.71
C VAL A 60 6.05 -10.09 -0.71
N VAL A 61 6.94 -10.51 0.18
CA VAL A 61 6.66 -11.41 1.29
C VAL A 61 7.07 -10.68 2.56
N VAL A 62 6.12 -10.49 3.46
CA VAL A 62 6.36 -9.84 4.76
C VAL A 62 5.81 -10.75 5.85
N SER A 63 6.66 -11.11 6.79
CA SER A 63 6.31 -11.96 7.93
C SER A 63 6.23 -11.16 9.23
N ASP A 64 5.30 -11.55 10.09
CA ASP A 64 5.15 -11.09 11.48
C ASP A 64 4.74 -12.32 12.30
N ASP A 65 5.24 -12.48 13.51
CA ASP A 65 5.12 -13.61 14.46
C ASP A 65 4.37 -14.88 13.97
N ASP A 66 3.05 -14.74 13.71
CA ASP A 66 2.14 -15.84 13.37
C ASP A 66 1.57 -15.77 11.94
N ILE A 67 1.91 -14.75 11.17
CA ILE A 67 1.34 -14.53 9.85
C ILE A 67 2.37 -14.10 8.81
N ILE A 68 2.15 -14.54 7.55
CA ILE A 68 2.92 -14.08 6.39
C ILE A 68 1.93 -13.43 5.42
N LYS A 69 2.16 -12.20 5.04
CA LYS A 69 1.43 -11.56 3.95
C LYS A 69 2.21 -11.70 2.66
N VAL A 70 1.52 -12.12 1.61
CA VAL A 70 2.07 -12.34 0.28
C VAL A 70 1.35 -11.46 -0.72
N HIS A 71 2.14 -10.84 -1.61
CA HIS A 71 1.70 -10.17 -2.81
C HIS A 71 2.55 -10.67 -3.97
N VAL A 72 1.94 -11.03 -5.09
CA VAL A 72 2.64 -11.46 -6.30
C VAL A 72 1.79 -11.20 -7.54
N HIS A 73 2.40 -10.69 -8.60
CA HIS A 73 1.80 -10.64 -9.92
C HIS A 73 2.15 -11.93 -10.67
N THR A 74 1.17 -12.75 -11.00
CA THR A 74 1.39 -14.05 -11.63
C THR A 74 0.29 -14.40 -12.63
N ASN A 75 0.57 -15.33 -13.54
CA ASN A 75 -0.46 -15.96 -14.37
C ASN A 75 -1.00 -17.26 -13.75
N HIS A 76 -0.44 -17.67 -12.60
CA HIS A 76 -0.76 -18.92 -11.91
C HIS A 76 -1.07 -18.71 -10.42
N PRO A 77 -2.13 -17.94 -10.05
CA PRO A 77 -2.44 -17.66 -8.65
C PRO A 77 -2.64 -18.93 -7.82
N GLY A 78 -3.17 -20.01 -8.40
CA GLY A 78 -3.33 -21.28 -7.73
C GLY A 78 -2.02 -21.86 -7.19
N LEU A 79 -0.91 -21.76 -7.95
CA LEU A 79 0.40 -22.23 -7.51
C LEU A 79 0.95 -21.43 -6.33
N ALA A 80 0.67 -20.12 -6.30
CA ALA A 80 1.06 -19.27 -5.17
C ALA A 80 0.31 -19.69 -3.89
N PHE A 81 -1.00 -19.99 -3.99
CA PHE A 81 -1.79 -20.48 -2.87
C PHE A 81 -1.36 -21.87 -2.42
N GLU A 82 -1.12 -22.82 -3.34
CA GLU A 82 -0.62 -24.16 -3.00
C GLU A 82 0.69 -24.07 -2.23
N LYS A 83 1.59 -23.21 -2.66
CA LYS A 83 2.86 -23.00 -1.96
C LYS A 83 2.63 -22.40 -0.57
N GLY A 84 1.76 -21.41 -0.44
CA GLY A 84 1.37 -20.82 0.85
C GLY A 84 0.82 -21.87 1.83
N LEU A 85 -0.04 -22.77 1.36
CA LEU A 85 -0.61 -23.86 2.17
C LEU A 85 0.44 -24.81 2.75
N THR A 86 1.65 -24.86 2.21
CA THR A 86 2.72 -25.67 2.78
C THR A 86 3.22 -25.13 4.14
N TYR A 87 2.98 -23.85 4.43
CA TYR A 87 3.40 -23.18 5.67
C TYR A 87 2.29 -23.05 6.69
N GLY A 88 1.02 -23.04 6.25
CA GLY A 88 -0.12 -22.92 7.15
C GLY A 88 -1.44 -22.73 6.40
N SER A 89 -2.48 -22.33 7.14
CA SER A 89 -3.81 -22.05 6.56
C SER A 89 -3.86 -20.67 5.90
N LEU A 90 -4.63 -20.54 4.82
CA LEU A 90 -4.77 -19.29 4.10
C LEU A 90 -5.98 -18.50 4.57
N SER A 91 -5.82 -17.18 4.62
CA SER A 91 -6.90 -16.24 4.86
C SER A 91 -6.75 -15.01 3.96
N ARG A 92 -7.85 -14.25 3.80
CA ARG A 92 -7.89 -12.98 3.04
C ARG A 92 -7.30 -13.09 1.64
N MET A 93 -7.69 -14.15 0.93
CA MET A 93 -7.28 -14.38 -0.45
C MET A 93 -7.99 -13.38 -1.37
N LYS A 94 -7.21 -12.65 -2.16
CA LYS A 94 -7.68 -11.72 -3.17
C LYS A 94 -6.94 -12.01 -4.49
N ILE A 95 -7.70 -12.02 -5.58
CA ILE A 95 -7.15 -12.13 -6.94
C ILE A 95 -7.84 -11.08 -7.78
N ASP A 96 -7.08 -10.14 -8.33
CA ASP A 96 -7.58 -9.13 -9.24
C ASP A 96 -7.02 -9.38 -10.64
N ASN A 97 -7.88 -9.28 -11.66
CA ASN A 97 -7.46 -9.37 -13.05
C ASN A 97 -7.00 -7.99 -13.53
N MET A 98 -5.71 -7.74 -13.52
CA MET A 98 -5.13 -6.46 -13.91
C MET A 98 -5.44 -6.05 -15.36
N ARG A 99 -5.74 -7.02 -16.23
CA ARG A 99 -6.13 -6.73 -17.62
C ARG A 99 -7.56 -6.19 -17.71
N GLU A 100 -8.47 -6.67 -16.86
CA GLU A 100 -9.84 -6.16 -16.77
C GLU A 100 -9.87 -4.77 -16.15
N GLU A 101 -9.13 -4.55 -15.06
CA GLU A 101 -9.02 -3.23 -14.43
C GLU A 101 -8.46 -2.19 -15.39
N HIS A 102 -7.43 -2.53 -16.15
CA HIS A 102 -6.87 -1.64 -17.16
C HIS A 102 -7.90 -1.33 -18.26
N HIS A 103 -8.67 -2.32 -18.69
CA HIS A 103 -9.71 -2.14 -19.70
C HIS A 103 -10.87 -1.27 -19.20
N GLU A 104 -11.30 -1.45 -17.95
CA GLU A 104 -12.30 -0.60 -17.31
C GLU A 104 -11.84 0.84 -17.15
N ARG A 105 -10.58 1.07 -16.77
CA ARG A 105 -9.98 2.42 -16.73
C ARG A 105 -9.96 3.10 -18.11
N LEU A 106 -9.64 2.36 -19.17
CA LEU A 106 -9.68 2.89 -20.55
C LEU A 106 -11.11 3.24 -20.98
N ILE A 107 -12.11 2.43 -20.63
CA ILE A 107 -13.52 2.71 -20.94
C ILE A 107 -14.02 3.92 -20.15
N GLN A 108 -13.67 4.04 -18.87
CA GLN A 108 -14.05 5.20 -18.03
C GLN A 108 -13.40 6.49 -18.55
N ASN A 109 -12.13 6.45 -18.94
CA ASN A 109 -11.44 7.59 -19.55
C ASN A 109 -12.05 7.97 -20.91
N ALA A 110 -12.41 6.99 -21.76
CA ALA A 110 -13.06 7.22 -23.05
C ALA A 110 -14.50 7.79 -22.88
N SER A 111 -15.22 7.36 -21.83
CA SER A 111 -16.58 7.85 -21.54
C SER A 111 -16.58 9.29 -21.01
N ASN A 112 -15.51 9.71 -20.33
CA ASN A 112 -15.38 11.08 -19.83
C ASN A 112 -15.03 12.12 -20.92
N VAL A 113 -14.56 11.67 -22.09
CA VAL A 113 -14.24 12.58 -23.23
C VAL A 113 -15.48 12.89 -24.11
N ALA A 114 -16.57 12.15 -23.98
CA ALA A 114 -17.72 12.24 -24.90
C ALA A 114 -18.95 12.98 -24.37
N GLN A 115 -18.92 13.59 -23.18
CA GLN A 115 -20.10 14.31 -22.63
C GLN A 115 -19.74 15.67 -22.01
N THR A 116 -19.99 16.73 -22.78
CA THR A 116 -20.42 18.06 -22.31
C THR A 116 -21.47 18.57 -23.30
N PRO A 117 -22.61 19.30 -22.95
CA PRO A 117 -22.72 20.12 -21.74
C PRO A 117 -24.10 20.04 -21.00
N GLU A 118 -24.14 20.71 -19.90
CA GLU A 118 -25.22 21.43 -19.18
C GLU A 118 -25.61 20.92 -17.78
N THR A 119 -25.32 21.84 -16.84
CA THR A 119 -25.49 21.90 -15.37
C THR A 119 -26.99 21.91 -14.93
N PRO A 120 -27.42 21.69 -13.63
CA PRO A 120 -26.64 21.89 -12.40
C PRO A 120 -26.93 20.89 -11.23
N ALA A 121 -26.09 21.00 -10.20
CA ALA A 121 -26.27 20.70 -8.78
C ALA A 121 -25.45 19.52 -8.20
N GLU A 122 -24.35 19.91 -7.60
CA GLU A 122 -23.74 19.47 -6.33
C GLU A 122 -23.67 17.96 -5.98
N ALA A 123 -22.61 17.32 -6.45
CA ALA A 123 -21.89 16.31 -5.66
C ALA A 123 -20.39 16.47 -5.99
N LYS A 124 -19.62 17.00 -5.04
CA LYS A 124 -18.18 17.19 -5.15
C LYS A 124 -17.49 15.85 -5.34
N LYS A 125 -17.08 15.53 -6.58
CA LYS A 125 -15.96 14.62 -6.85
C LYS A 125 -14.69 15.43 -6.64
N GLU A 126 -13.90 15.11 -5.64
CA GLU A 126 -12.53 15.58 -5.56
C GLU A 126 -11.72 14.86 -6.64
N GLU A 127 -11.46 15.57 -7.72
CA GLU A 127 -10.46 15.20 -8.73
C GLU A 127 -9.06 15.35 -8.13
N ALA A 128 -8.22 14.36 -8.41
CA ALA A 128 -6.80 14.45 -8.10
C ALA A 128 -6.15 15.55 -8.96
N PRO A 129 -5.49 16.54 -8.38
CA PRO A 129 -4.69 17.48 -9.15
C PRO A 129 -3.34 16.84 -9.48
N ALA A 130 -3.07 16.65 -10.78
CA ALA A 130 -1.70 16.69 -11.25
C ALA A 130 -1.23 18.15 -11.08
N SER A 131 -0.86 18.51 -9.85
CA SER A 131 -0.43 19.88 -9.54
C SER A 131 1.05 19.99 -9.79
N ASN A 132 1.42 20.99 -10.61
CA ASN A 132 2.76 21.60 -10.65
C ASN A 132 3.10 22.33 -9.32
N GLU A 133 2.50 21.94 -8.22
CA GLU A 133 2.81 22.46 -6.90
C GLU A 133 4.05 21.76 -6.35
N PRO A 134 4.96 22.49 -5.71
CA PRO A 134 6.13 21.89 -5.08
C PRO A 134 5.67 20.85 -4.05
N ARG A 135 6.35 19.71 -4.00
CA ARG A 135 6.06 18.66 -3.03
C ARG A 135 6.11 19.23 -1.62
N LYS A 136 5.15 18.83 -0.78
CA LYS A 136 5.21 19.12 0.66
C LYS A 136 6.38 18.33 1.27
N PRO A 137 7.03 18.83 2.33
CA PRO A 137 8.08 18.09 3.02
C PRO A 137 7.54 16.80 3.64
N TYR A 138 6.31 16.82 4.14
CA TYR A 138 5.66 15.69 4.82
C TYR A 138 4.22 15.51 4.36
N GLY A 139 3.76 14.26 4.31
CA GLY A 139 2.38 13.88 4.06
C GLY A 139 1.94 12.72 4.95
N PHE A 140 0.63 12.64 5.22
CA PHE A 140 0.07 11.65 6.13
C PHE A 140 -1.09 10.90 5.48
N ILE A 141 -1.00 9.57 5.51
CA ILE A 141 -2.06 8.66 5.07
C ILE A 141 -2.57 7.92 6.29
N ALA A 142 -3.87 7.99 6.57
CA ALA A 142 -4.47 7.24 7.66
C ALA A 142 -5.54 6.28 7.15
N VAL A 143 -5.60 5.09 7.75
CA VAL A 143 -6.68 4.13 7.51
C VAL A 143 -7.73 4.30 8.60
N SER A 144 -9.00 4.49 8.21
CA SER A 144 -10.10 4.66 9.17
C SER A 144 -11.42 4.11 8.62
N ILE A 145 -12.34 3.76 9.54
CA ILE A 145 -13.71 3.37 9.20
C ILE A 145 -14.65 4.51 9.49
N GLY A 146 -15.48 4.81 8.49
CA GLY A 146 -16.60 5.73 8.64
C GLY A 146 -16.21 7.20 8.65
N LYS A 147 -17.17 8.05 8.27
CA LYS A 147 -16.95 9.49 8.04
C LYS A 147 -16.42 10.24 9.26
N GLY A 148 -16.96 9.93 10.45
CA GLY A 148 -16.60 10.68 11.67
C GLY A 148 -15.13 10.54 12.07
N LEU A 149 -14.56 9.32 12.02
CA LEU A 149 -13.13 9.10 12.27
C LEU A 149 -12.27 9.70 11.16
N GLY A 150 -12.74 9.61 9.92
CA GLY A 150 -12.08 10.26 8.79
C GLY A 150 -11.98 11.78 8.95
N GLU A 151 -13.03 12.44 9.42
CA GLU A 151 -13.04 13.88 9.71
C GLU A 151 -12.06 14.24 10.84
N ILE A 152 -11.95 13.40 11.87
CA ILE A 152 -10.95 13.60 12.93
C ILE A 152 -9.53 13.54 12.34
N PHE A 153 -9.20 12.51 11.57
CA PHE A 153 -7.88 12.39 10.95
C PHE A 153 -7.56 13.57 10.03
N LYS A 154 -8.51 14.01 9.20
CA LYS A 154 -8.35 15.20 8.36
C LYS A 154 -8.13 16.45 9.21
N GLY A 155 -8.88 16.60 10.30
CA GLY A 155 -8.78 17.72 11.21
C GLY A 155 -7.44 17.84 11.94
N ILE A 156 -6.74 16.72 12.15
CA ILE A 156 -5.41 16.68 12.78
C ILE A 156 -4.26 16.60 11.78
N GLY A 157 -4.55 16.67 10.45
CA GLY A 157 -3.53 16.84 9.43
C GLY A 157 -3.30 15.66 8.48
N ALA A 158 -4.16 14.65 8.46
CA ALA A 158 -4.07 13.61 7.44
C ALA A 158 -4.42 14.15 6.04
N ASP A 159 -3.50 13.97 5.08
CA ASP A 159 -3.67 14.43 3.69
C ASP A 159 -4.57 13.47 2.90
N TYR A 160 -4.51 12.18 3.20
CA TYR A 160 -5.30 11.16 2.52
C TYR A 160 -5.86 10.13 3.50
N LEU A 161 -7.09 9.69 3.23
CA LEU A 161 -7.75 8.66 4.01
C LEU A 161 -8.04 7.44 3.14
N ILE A 162 -7.66 6.27 3.64
CA ILE A 162 -8.04 4.99 3.06
C ILE A 162 -9.20 4.46 3.90
N GLU A 163 -10.33 4.17 3.26
CA GLU A 163 -11.45 3.54 3.96
C GLU A 163 -11.14 2.06 4.19
N GLY A 164 -11.08 1.66 5.44
CA GLY A 164 -10.77 0.29 5.82
C GLY A 164 -10.80 0.07 7.33
N GLY A 165 -10.87 -1.19 7.74
CA GLY A 165 -10.95 -1.53 9.15
C GLY A 165 -11.05 -3.03 9.40
N GLN A 166 -11.76 -3.46 10.45
CA GLN A 166 -11.76 -4.85 10.91
C GLN A 166 -12.26 -5.86 9.86
N THR A 167 -13.18 -5.46 8.98
CA THR A 167 -13.79 -6.35 7.97
C THR A 167 -13.34 -6.05 6.54
N MET A 168 -12.86 -4.83 6.28
CA MET A 168 -12.33 -4.41 4.98
C MET A 168 -10.89 -3.93 5.16
N ASN A 169 -9.92 -4.79 4.85
CA ASN A 169 -8.54 -4.36 4.85
C ASN A 169 -8.16 -3.87 3.46
N PRO A 170 -7.63 -2.65 3.37
CA PRO A 170 -7.05 -2.15 2.14
C PRO A 170 -5.97 -3.09 1.62
N SER A 171 -5.93 -3.26 0.31
CA SER A 171 -4.89 -4.00 -0.38
C SER A 171 -3.59 -3.19 -0.45
N THR A 172 -2.51 -3.83 -0.88
CA THR A 172 -1.24 -3.14 -1.18
C THR A 172 -1.45 -2.11 -2.29
N GLU A 173 -2.32 -2.40 -3.28
CA GLU A 173 -2.65 -1.48 -4.36
C GLU A 173 -3.39 -0.23 -3.85
N ASP A 174 -4.33 -0.38 -2.92
CA ASP A 174 -5.00 0.77 -2.30
C ASP A 174 -4.01 1.68 -1.57
N MET A 175 -2.97 1.09 -0.96
CA MET A 175 -1.88 1.83 -0.34
C MET A 175 -1.03 2.58 -1.37
N LEU A 176 -0.67 1.92 -2.47
CA LEU A 176 0.10 2.54 -3.57
C LEU A 176 -0.68 3.70 -4.19
N ASN A 177 -1.96 3.51 -4.48
CA ASN A 177 -2.84 4.54 -5.00
C ASN A 177 -2.96 5.76 -4.04
N ALA A 178 -2.98 5.51 -2.73
CA ALA A 178 -2.99 6.57 -1.73
C ALA A 178 -1.65 7.33 -1.68
N ILE A 179 -0.52 6.61 -1.74
CA ILE A 179 0.83 7.20 -1.78
C ILE A 179 1.00 8.09 -3.02
N GLU A 180 0.47 7.67 -4.16
CA GLU A 180 0.53 8.44 -5.41
C GLU A 180 -0.22 9.77 -5.31
N LYS A 181 -1.39 9.77 -4.65
CA LYS A 181 -2.25 10.96 -4.48
C LYS A 181 -1.69 11.98 -3.48
N VAL A 182 -0.76 11.58 -2.62
CA VAL A 182 -0.13 12.49 -1.66
C VAL A 182 1.15 13.09 -2.26
N ASN A 183 1.12 14.39 -2.60
CA ASN A 183 2.25 15.12 -3.16
C ASN A 183 3.22 15.57 -2.05
N ALA A 184 4.00 14.62 -1.51
CA ALA A 184 5.00 14.86 -0.47
C ALA A 184 6.28 14.05 -0.71
N ASP A 185 7.41 14.53 -0.18
CA ASP A 185 8.71 13.84 -0.25
C ASP A 185 8.80 12.71 0.77
N VAL A 186 8.24 12.93 1.96
CA VAL A 186 8.17 11.96 3.05
C VAL A 186 6.71 11.69 3.38
N ILE A 187 6.31 10.42 3.43
CA ILE A 187 4.94 10.04 3.76
C ILE A 187 4.93 9.10 4.96
N TYR A 188 4.10 9.43 5.95
CA TYR A 188 3.80 8.58 7.10
C TYR A 188 2.46 7.90 6.89
N ILE A 189 2.45 6.56 6.97
CA ILE A 189 1.23 5.74 6.88
C ILE A 189 0.85 5.29 8.27
N LEU A 190 -0.41 5.52 8.66
CA LEU A 190 -1.03 5.12 9.92
C LEU A 190 -2.07 4.03 9.64
N PRO A 191 -1.70 2.73 9.70
CA PRO A 191 -2.56 1.62 9.31
C PRO A 191 -3.73 1.37 10.27
N ASN A 192 -3.56 1.67 11.57
CA ASN A 192 -4.57 1.53 12.62
C ASN A 192 -5.16 0.11 12.76
N ASN A 193 -4.49 -0.89 12.22
CA ASN A 193 -4.86 -2.29 12.28
C ASN A 193 -3.63 -3.18 12.00
N LYS A 194 -3.43 -4.24 12.80
CA LYS A 194 -2.30 -5.19 12.67
C LYS A 194 -2.14 -5.72 11.22
N ASN A 195 -3.23 -6.17 10.61
CA ASN A 195 -3.18 -6.76 9.26
C ASN A 195 -2.88 -5.74 8.15
N ILE A 196 -3.20 -4.46 8.39
CA ILE A 196 -2.97 -3.37 7.45
C ILE A 196 -1.51 -2.90 7.51
N ILE A 197 -0.82 -3.03 8.66
CA ILE A 197 0.60 -2.74 8.79
C ILE A 197 1.40 -3.49 7.72
N LEU A 198 1.10 -4.78 7.53
CA LEU A 198 1.80 -5.60 6.54
C LEU A 198 1.55 -5.11 5.10
N ALA A 199 0.33 -4.67 4.77
CA ALA A 199 0.04 -4.08 3.46
C ALA A 199 0.81 -2.78 3.23
N ALA A 200 0.90 -1.94 4.26
CA ALA A 200 1.67 -0.69 4.20
C ALA A 200 3.18 -0.93 4.04
N GLU A 201 3.74 -1.93 4.74
CA GLU A 201 5.16 -2.30 4.56
C GLU A 201 5.45 -2.87 3.16
N GLN A 202 4.52 -3.63 2.60
CA GLN A 202 4.62 -4.08 1.22
C GLN A 202 4.62 -2.90 0.25
N ALA A 203 3.66 -1.98 0.37
CA ALA A 203 3.59 -0.79 -0.48
C ALA A 203 4.87 0.05 -0.37
N LYS A 204 5.40 0.25 0.85
CA LYS A 204 6.68 0.93 1.08
C LYS A 204 7.83 0.32 0.28
N SER A 205 7.91 -1.02 0.19
CA SER A 205 8.98 -1.70 -0.53
C SER A 205 8.89 -1.58 -2.07
N LEU A 206 7.74 -1.16 -2.59
CA LEU A 206 7.48 -0.97 -4.02
C LEU A 206 7.64 0.48 -4.49
N VAL A 207 7.79 1.43 -3.56
CA VAL A 207 7.92 2.87 -3.87
C VAL A 207 9.38 3.29 -3.77
N GLU A 208 9.91 3.88 -4.85
CA GLU A 208 11.31 4.32 -4.92
C GLU A 208 11.47 5.86 -4.93
N ASP A 209 10.43 6.60 -5.34
CA ASP A 209 10.49 8.04 -5.57
C ASP A 209 10.14 8.91 -4.35
N LYS A 210 9.64 8.30 -3.28
CA LYS A 210 9.24 8.94 -2.03
C LYS A 210 9.75 8.14 -0.84
N LYS A 211 10.02 8.83 0.27
CA LYS A 211 10.44 8.16 1.51
C LYS A 211 9.21 7.79 2.34
N ILE A 212 8.93 6.50 2.49
CA ILE A 212 7.74 6.01 3.18
C ILE A 212 8.11 5.50 4.57
N PHE A 213 7.36 5.95 5.58
CA PHE A 213 7.43 5.45 6.95
C PHE A 213 6.09 4.85 7.37
N VAL A 214 6.11 3.62 7.84
CA VAL A 214 4.93 2.97 8.41
C VAL A 214 4.97 3.11 9.91
N VAL A 215 4.01 3.85 10.46
CA VAL A 215 3.82 3.97 11.91
C VAL A 215 3.04 2.74 12.37
N PRO A 216 3.57 1.87 13.25
CA PRO A 216 2.98 0.56 13.56
C PRO A 216 1.73 0.67 14.46
N SER A 217 0.80 1.58 14.14
CA SER A 217 -0.45 1.76 14.87
C SER A 217 -1.41 0.58 14.60
N ARG A 218 -1.89 -0.03 15.69
CA ARG A 218 -2.78 -1.20 15.66
C ARG A 218 -4.23 -0.83 15.90
N THR A 219 -4.48 0.39 16.38
CA THR A 219 -5.82 0.91 16.69
C THR A 219 -5.93 2.38 16.27
N VAL A 220 -7.15 2.84 16.02
CA VAL A 220 -7.43 4.24 15.67
C VAL A 220 -6.92 5.22 16.74
N PRO A 221 -7.15 5.01 18.06
CA PRO A 221 -6.59 5.89 19.09
C PRO A 221 -5.05 5.98 19.05
N GLN A 222 -4.35 4.89 18.76
CA GLN A 222 -2.90 4.90 18.57
C GLN A 222 -2.49 5.75 17.37
N GLY A 223 -3.19 5.64 16.24
CA GLY A 223 -2.91 6.46 15.06
C GLY A 223 -3.15 7.95 15.32
N ILE A 224 -4.22 8.30 16.03
CA ILE A 224 -4.51 9.69 16.42
C ILE A 224 -3.38 10.22 17.32
N ALA A 225 -2.98 9.46 18.36
CA ALA A 225 -1.90 9.87 19.25
C ALA A 225 -0.58 10.04 18.51
N ALA A 226 -0.24 9.12 17.60
CA ALA A 226 0.95 9.22 16.78
C ALA A 226 0.94 10.49 15.92
N LEU A 227 -0.15 10.78 15.21
CA LEU A 227 -0.24 11.91 14.30
C LEU A 227 -0.19 13.28 15.04
N ILE A 228 -0.84 13.40 16.19
CA ILE A 228 -0.81 14.63 17.00
C ILE A 228 0.60 14.92 17.53
N ASN A 229 1.41 13.90 17.74
CA ASN A 229 2.78 14.04 18.27
C ASN A 229 3.85 14.15 17.17
N PHE A 230 3.46 14.36 15.92
CA PHE A 230 4.40 14.70 14.85
C PHE A 230 5.01 16.10 15.10
N LEU A 231 6.33 16.20 14.98
CA LEU A 231 7.09 17.43 15.20
C LEU A 231 7.87 17.80 13.93
N PRO A 232 7.50 18.88 13.22
CA PRO A 232 8.14 19.26 11.95
C PRO A 232 9.65 19.54 12.04
N ASP A 233 10.14 19.86 13.23
CA ASP A 233 11.55 20.20 13.47
C ASP A 233 12.46 18.97 13.64
N LEU A 234 11.90 17.77 13.78
CA LEU A 234 12.65 16.53 13.88
C LEU A 234 12.92 15.93 12.49
N SER A 235 14.00 15.15 12.40
CA SER A 235 14.23 14.32 11.20
C SER A 235 13.10 13.28 11.00
N PRO A 236 12.93 12.77 9.79
CA PRO A 236 11.88 11.78 9.53
C PRO A 236 11.99 10.52 10.39
N GLU A 237 13.19 10.07 10.69
CA GLU A 237 13.47 8.91 11.54
C GLU A 237 13.12 9.21 13.01
N GLU A 238 13.56 10.35 13.53
CA GLU A 238 13.25 10.79 14.90
C GLU A 238 11.74 10.97 15.08
N ASN A 239 11.04 11.46 14.05
CA ASN A 239 9.58 11.54 14.09
C ASN A 239 8.92 10.16 14.18
N LEU A 240 9.39 9.17 13.40
CA LEU A 240 8.87 7.81 13.49
C LEU A 240 9.05 7.24 14.91
N GLU A 241 10.22 7.45 15.53
CA GLU A 241 10.50 7.01 16.89
C GLU A 241 9.60 7.72 17.90
N ASN A 242 9.46 9.06 17.80
CA ASN A 242 8.60 9.84 18.65
C ASN A 242 7.13 9.42 18.56
N MET A 243 6.59 9.32 17.34
CA MET A 243 5.22 8.88 17.09
C MET A 243 4.97 7.46 17.63
N THR A 244 5.94 6.56 17.46
CA THR A 244 5.87 5.17 17.94
C THR A 244 5.91 5.12 19.47
N SER A 245 6.76 5.91 20.10
CA SER A 245 6.85 6.01 21.56
C SER A 245 5.53 6.53 22.18
N GLU A 246 4.98 7.61 21.61
CA GLU A 246 3.77 8.23 22.14
C GLU A 246 2.52 7.35 21.94
N MET A 247 2.39 6.66 20.81
CA MET A 247 1.30 5.70 20.63
C MET A 247 1.40 4.50 21.59
N GLY A 248 2.61 4.12 22.01
CA GLY A 248 2.83 3.05 22.98
C GLY A 248 2.23 3.32 24.36
N ARG A 249 1.97 4.59 24.70
CA ARG A 249 1.29 5.00 25.93
C ARG A 249 -0.24 4.80 25.88
N ILE A 250 -0.78 4.52 24.70
CA ILE A 250 -2.22 4.36 24.49
C ILE A 250 -2.63 2.90 24.68
N HIS A 251 -3.43 2.66 25.71
CA HIS A 251 -4.06 1.37 25.97
C HIS A 251 -5.47 1.36 25.37
N THR A 252 -5.72 0.47 24.43
CA THR A 252 -7.03 0.35 23.78
C THR A 252 -7.72 -0.92 24.26
N GLY A 253 -8.93 -0.78 24.83
CA GLY A 253 -9.83 -1.90 25.13
C GLY A 253 -10.88 -2.04 24.02
N GLN A 254 -11.18 -3.26 23.60
CA GLN A 254 -12.26 -3.56 22.68
C GLN A 254 -13.25 -4.51 23.35
N ILE A 255 -14.51 -4.13 23.34
CA ILE A 255 -15.62 -4.97 23.81
C ILE A 255 -16.30 -5.55 22.58
N THR A 256 -16.37 -6.87 22.48
CA THR A 256 -17.01 -7.63 21.39
C THR A 256 -18.17 -8.43 21.93
#